data_2bf29b2154e6d10ddd2de4ba1de9ddb7
#
_entry.id   2bf29b2154e6d10ddd2de4ba1de9ddb7
#
_cell.length_a   1.000
_cell.length_b   1.000
_cell.length_c   1.000
_cell.angle_alpha   90.00
_cell.angle_beta   90.00
_cell.angle_gamma   90.00
#
_symmetry.space_group_name_H-M   'P 1'
#
loop_
_entity.id
_entity.type
_entity.pdbx_description
1 polymer ?
#
loop_
_entity_poly.entity_id
_entity_poly.type
_entity_poly.pdbx_seq_one_letter_code
_entity_poly.pdbx_strand_id
1 'polypeptide(L)'
;MKTILLLIICAISLMPCNTLDQQTREIKVNATPRIDTINFKTQLQPILQKNCSPCHFTGGKMYEKMPFDKGETIVSHEAGILKRIKNENELTILKQFLQQNKITTNLH
;
A
#
# COMPACT_ATOMS: atom_id res chain seq x y z
N MET A 1 10.80 -63.23 20.13
CA MET A 1 9.86 -62.25 19.47
C MET A 1 9.61 -61.00 20.33
N LYS A 2 9.49 -61.07 21.64
CA LYS A 2 9.27 -59.90 22.50
C LYS A 2 10.44 -58.92 22.55
N THR A 3 11.70 -59.39 22.47
CA THR A 3 12.89 -58.55 22.48
C THR A 3 13.13 -57.74 21.18
N ILE A 4 12.72 -58.33 20.06
CA ILE A 4 12.80 -57.67 18.75
C ILE A 4 11.77 -56.51 18.66
N LEU A 5 10.58 -56.73 19.23
CA LEU A 5 9.53 -55.72 19.24
C LEU A 5 9.93 -54.48 20.09
N LEU A 6 10.63 -54.71 21.23
CA LEU A 6 11.12 -53.64 22.07
C LEU A 6 12.21 -52.80 21.39
N LEU A 7 13.09 -53.40 20.59
CA LEU A 7 14.13 -52.69 19.85
C LEU A 7 13.54 -51.83 18.73
N ILE A 8 12.47 -52.27 18.10
CA ILE A 8 11.79 -51.49 17.04
C ILE A 8 11.13 -50.25 17.63
N ILE A 9 10.52 -50.38 18.82
CA ILE A 9 9.86 -49.25 19.48
C ILE A 9 10.87 -48.21 19.94
N CYS A 10 12.05 -48.64 20.39
CA CYS A 10 13.15 -47.70 20.78
C CYS A 10 13.74 -46.94 19.59
N ALA A 11 13.79 -47.55 18.39
CA ALA A 11 14.32 -46.92 17.20
C ALA A 11 13.41 -45.79 16.65
N ILE A 12 12.12 -45.86 16.90
CA ILE A 12 11.14 -44.86 16.45
C ILE A 12 11.19 -43.60 17.32
N SER A 13 11.69 -43.70 18.57
CA SER A 13 11.77 -42.58 19.51
C SER A 13 12.95 -41.64 19.27
N LEU A 14 13.85 -41.97 18.35
CA LEU A 14 15.06 -41.19 18.06
C LEU A 14 14.95 -40.35 16.77
N MET A 15 13.72 -40.14 16.26
CA MET A 15 13.57 -39.12 15.22
C MET A 15 13.76 -37.73 15.85
N PRO A 16 14.81 -36.98 15.48
CA PRO A 16 14.91 -35.60 15.87
C PRO A 16 13.73 -34.90 15.22
N CYS A 17 12.88 -34.34 16.06
CA CYS A 17 11.94 -33.30 15.64
C CYS A 17 12.79 -32.22 14.97
N ASN A 18 12.88 -32.22 13.64
CA ASN A 18 13.31 -31.06 12.92
C ASN A 18 12.28 -29.96 13.24
N THR A 19 12.53 -29.26 14.34
CA THR A 19 11.99 -27.93 14.48
C THR A 19 12.42 -27.19 13.23
N LEU A 20 11.48 -26.97 12.32
CA LEU A 20 11.57 -25.92 11.34
C LEU A 20 12.05 -24.70 12.12
N ASP A 21 13.34 -24.43 11.99
CA ASP A 21 13.94 -23.17 12.35
C ASP A 21 13.17 -22.13 11.51
N GLN A 22 12.08 -21.65 12.09
CA GLN A 22 11.54 -20.37 11.67
C GLN A 22 12.66 -19.39 12.00
N GLN A 23 13.59 -19.31 11.07
CA GLN A 23 14.45 -18.18 10.94
C GLN A 23 13.51 -16.97 10.79
N THR A 24 13.04 -16.51 11.94
CA THR A 24 12.57 -15.15 12.10
C THR A 24 13.73 -14.30 11.63
N ARG A 25 13.77 -14.05 10.31
CA ARG A 25 14.53 -12.94 9.81
C ARG A 25 13.96 -11.77 10.58
N GLU A 26 14.67 -11.40 11.64
CA GLU A 26 14.63 -10.03 12.11
C GLU A 26 14.96 -9.20 10.88
N ILE A 27 13.90 -8.83 10.16
CA ILE A 27 13.95 -7.70 9.27
C ILE A 27 14.32 -6.57 10.22
N LYS A 28 15.61 -6.32 10.36
CA LYS A 28 16.13 -5.04 10.84
C LYS A 28 15.54 -4.02 9.87
N VAL A 29 14.32 -3.61 10.18
CA VAL A 29 13.69 -2.47 9.57
C VAL A 29 14.46 -1.25 10.10
N ASN A 30 15.66 -1.05 9.57
CA ASN A 30 16.17 0.28 9.36
C ASN A 30 15.36 0.84 8.17
N ALA A 31 14.05 0.78 8.28
CA ALA A 31 13.18 1.52 7.41
C ALA A 31 13.15 2.95 7.96
N THR A 32 14.10 3.76 7.52
CA THR A 32 13.67 5.06 7.01
C THR A 32 12.40 4.76 6.24
N PRO A 33 11.23 5.32 6.61
CA PRO A 33 10.03 5.08 5.85
C PRO A 33 10.36 5.46 4.39
N ARG A 34 10.52 4.46 3.53
CA ARG A 34 10.43 4.69 2.11
C ARG A 34 9.02 5.20 1.92
N ILE A 35 8.89 6.49 1.83
CA ILE A 35 7.67 7.08 1.29
C ILE A 35 7.69 6.61 -0.16
N ASP A 36 7.00 5.49 -0.41
CA ASP A 36 6.81 5.02 -1.78
C ASP A 36 6.11 6.15 -2.51
N THR A 37 6.87 6.82 -3.37
CA THR A 37 6.39 8.01 -4.08
C THR A 37 5.25 7.60 -4.99
N ILE A 38 4.06 8.08 -4.71
CA ILE A 38 2.88 7.82 -5.53
C ILE A 38 3.03 8.51 -6.88
N ASN A 39 2.99 7.73 -7.95
CA ASN A 39 2.95 8.26 -9.30
C ASN A 39 1.53 8.75 -9.62
N PHE A 40 1.41 10.03 -9.93
CA PHE A 40 0.12 10.65 -10.20
C PHE A 40 -0.64 9.96 -11.35
N LYS A 41 0.01 9.81 -12.52
CA LYS A 41 -0.65 9.31 -13.74
C LYS A 41 -1.04 7.85 -13.66
N THR A 42 -0.21 7.02 -13.04
CA THR A 42 -0.42 5.56 -13.06
C THR A 42 -1.16 5.02 -11.85
N GLN A 43 -1.11 5.72 -10.72
CA GLN A 43 -1.70 5.25 -9.47
C GLN A 43 -2.88 6.10 -9.01
N LEU A 44 -2.76 7.43 -9.01
CA LEU A 44 -3.82 8.30 -8.49
C LEU A 44 -4.85 8.70 -9.56
N GLN A 45 -4.42 9.05 -10.75
CA GLN A 45 -5.35 9.52 -11.80
C GLN A 45 -6.45 8.51 -12.15
N PRO A 46 -6.20 7.19 -12.26
CA PRO A 46 -7.27 6.21 -12.47
C PRO A 46 -8.32 6.19 -11.35
N ILE A 47 -7.89 6.39 -10.11
CA ILE A 47 -8.79 6.50 -8.94
C ILE A 47 -9.68 7.73 -9.07
N LEU A 48 -9.11 8.86 -9.45
CA LEU A 48 -9.85 10.10 -9.66
C LEU A 48 -10.81 9.99 -10.84
N GLN A 49 -10.40 9.35 -11.94
CA GLN A 49 -11.29 9.09 -13.07
C GLN A 49 -12.48 8.24 -12.66
N LYS A 50 -12.28 7.18 -11.92
CA LYS A 50 -13.36 6.32 -11.43
C LYS A 50 -14.37 7.06 -10.56
N ASN A 51 -13.91 7.93 -9.68
CA ASN A 51 -14.74 8.57 -8.66
C ASN A 51 -15.26 9.96 -9.05
N CYS A 52 -14.64 10.64 -10.02
CA CYS A 52 -14.91 12.06 -10.31
C CYS A 52 -15.21 12.35 -11.79
N SER A 53 -15.24 11.33 -12.67
CA SER A 53 -15.72 11.48 -14.05
C SER A 53 -17.25 11.54 -14.11
N PRO A 54 -17.80 12.18 -15.17
CA PRO A 54 -17.08 12.94 -16.21
C PRO A 54 -16.78 14.38 -15.80
N CYS A 55 -17.28 14.87 -14.67
CA CYS A 55 -17.35 16.30 -14.34
C CYS A 55 -15.98 16.99 -14.31
N HIS A 56 -14.95 16.35 -13.77
CA HIS A 56 -13.61 16.93 -13.57
C HIS A 56 -12.57 16.49 -14.60
N PHE A 57 -13.02 15.86 -15.69
CA PHE A 57 -12.16 15.40 -16.79
C PHE A 57 -12.61 16.01 -18.12
N THR A 58 -11.81 15.87 -19.16
CA THR A 58 -12.04 16.47 -20.49
C THR A 58 -13.48 16.33 -20.96
N GLY A 59 -14.12 17.44 -21.28
CA GLY A 59 -15.52 17.52 -21.68
C GLY A 59 -16.52 17.62 -20.51
N GLY A 60 -16.06 17.53 -19.26
CA GLY A 60 -16.90 17.68 -18.09
C GLY A 60 -17.16 19.13 -17.69
N LYS A 61 -18.26 19.38 -16.99
CA LYS A 61 -18.73 20.73 -16.62
C LYS A 61 -17.76 21.51 -15.73
N MET A 62 -16.92 20.81 -14.95
CA MET A 62 -15.98 21.41 -14.01
C MET A 62 -14.54 21.38 -14.52
N TYR A 63 -14.29 20.81 -15.69
CA TYR A 63 -12.92 20.63 -16.19
C TYR A 63 -12.15 21.93 -16.31
N GLU A 64 -12.73 22.97 -16.90
CA GLU A 64 -12.08 24.27 -17.07
C GLU A 64 -11.71 24.95 -15.75
N LYS A 65 -12.51 24.72 -14.70
CA LYS A 65 -12.32 25.35 -13.40
C LYS A 65 -11.46 24.49 -12.46
N MET A 66 -11.56 23.17 -12.59
CA MET A 66 -11.01 22.22 -11.63
C MET A 66 -10.64 20.91 -12.34
N PRO A 67 -9.59 20.89 -13.16
CA PRO A 67 -9.14 19.71 -13.90
C PRO A 67 -8.45 18.71 -12.96
N PHE A 68 -8.97 17.49 -12.85
CA PHE A 68 -8.40 16.43 -12.00
C PHE A 68 -7.33 15.57 -12.71
N ASP A 69 -6.92 15.93 -13.89
CA ASP A 69 -5.75 15.40 -14.59
C ASP A 69 -4.45 16.15 -14.27
N LYS A 70 -4.51 17.14 -13.35
CA LYS A 70 -3.38 17.92 -12.85
C LYS A 70 -3.20 17.72 -11.35
N GLY A 71 -1.98 17.35 -10.96
CA GLY A 71 -1.66 17.07 -9.55
C GLY A 71 -1.83 18.28 -8.64
N GLU A 72 -1.51 19.49 -9.13
CA GLU A 72 -1.66 20.74 -8.37
C GLU A 72 -3.12 21.00 -7.99
N THR A 73 -4.06 20.68 -8.88
CA THR A 73 -5.49 20.81 -8.60
C THR A 73 -5.92 19.89 -7.48
N ILE A 74 -5.36 18.68 -7.42
CA ILE A 74 -5.68 17.72 -6.36
C ILE A 74 -5.19 18.22 -5.00
N VAL A 75 -3.97 18.76 -4.94
CA VAL A 75 -3.40 19.35 -3.71
C VAL A 75 -4.24 20.54 -3.24
N SER A 76 -4.63 21.43 -4.14
CA SER A 76 -5.42 22.64 -3.81
C SER A 76 -6.83 22.31 -3.30
N HIS A 77 -7.41 21.18 -3.71
CA HIS A 77 -8.79 20.79 -3.38
C HIS A 77 -8.88 19.53 -2.50
N GLU A 78 -7.80 19.21 -1.78
CA GLU A 78 -7.65 17.98 -0.99
C GLU A 78 -8.85 17.67 -0.10
N ALA A 79 -9.36 18.64 0.65
CA ALA A 79 -10.43 18.44 1.63
C ALA A 79 -11.75 17.96 0.99
N GLY A 80 -12.06 18.47 -0.20
CA GLY A 80 -13.25 18.07 -0.95
C GLY A 80 -13.12 16.67 -1.54
N ILE A 81 -11.94 16.34 -2.03
CA ILE A 81 -11.66 15.05 -2.66
C ILE A 81 -11.62 13.93 -1.62
N LEU A 82 -10.96 14.15 -0.47
CA LEU A 82 -10.90 13.22 0.65
C LEU A 82 -12.29 12.78 1.13
N LYS A 83 -13.27 13.69 1.13
CA LYS A 83 -14.65 13.38 1.53
C LYS A 83 -15.39 12.49 0.53
N ARG A 84 -14.99 12.48 -0.73
CA ARG A 84 -15.68 11.77 -1.82
C ARG A 84 -15.19 10.35 -2.04
N ILE A 85 -13.90 10.09 -1.83
CA ILE A 85 -13.33 8.75 -1.96
C ILE A 85 -13.69 7.95 -0.71
N LYS A 86 -14.42 6.84 -0.89
CA LYS A 86 -14.92 5.98 0.20
C LYS A 86 -14.14 4.68 0.37
N ASN A 87 -13.39 4.27 -0.65
CA ASN A 87 -12.58 3.08 -0.59
C ASN A 87 -11.28 3.38 0.17
N GLU A 88 -11.00 2.61 1.22
CA GLU A 88 -9.85 2.85 2.11
C GLU A 88 -8.49 2.72 1.40
N ASN A 89 -8.35 1.80 0.45
CA ASN A 89 -7.11 1.64 -0.30
C ASN A 89 -6.88 2.85 -1.22
N GLU A 90 -7.92 3.29 -1.93
CA GLU A 90 -7.87 4.48 -2.80
C GLU A 90 -7.59 5.75 -1.97
N LEU A 91 -8.19 5.84 -0.79
CA LEU A 91 -7.98 6.94 0.15
C LEU A 91 -6.54 6.98 0.66
N THR A 92 -5.95 5.82 0.92
CA THR A 92 -4.55 5.70 1.34
C THR A 92 -3.60 6.23 0.27
N ILE A 93 -3.80 5.85 -1.00
CA ILE A 93 -3.02 6.34 -2.14
C ILE A 93 -3.14 7.87 -2.26
N LEU A 94 -4.34 8.41 -2.14
CA LEU A 94 -4.56 9.87 -2.17
C LEU A 94 -3.82 10.57 -1.02
N LYS A 95 -3.92 10.07 0.21
CA LYS A 95 -3.25 10.65 1.38
C LYS A 95 -1.73 10.64 1.22
N GLN A 96 -1.16 9.56 0.73
CA GLN A 96 0.29 9.46 0.47
C GLN A 96 0.72 10.47 -0.60
N PHE A 97 -0.03 10.61 -1.69
CA PHE A 97 0.23 11.62 -2.72
C PHE A 97 0.20 13.05 -2.16
N LEU A 98 -0.80 13.38 -1.34
CA LEU A 98 -0.90 14.69 -0.72
C LEU A 98 0.27 14.96 0.24
N GLN A 99 0.67 13.98 1.02
CA GLN A 99 1.77 14.10 1.97
C GLN A 99 3.11 14.32 1.26
N GLN A 100 3.43 13.60 0.20
CA GLN A 100 4.67 13.77 -0.55
C GLN A 100 4.78 15.19 -1.15
N ASN A 101 3.68 15.77 -1.63
CA ASN A 101 3.67 17.13 -2.18
C ASN A 101 3.83 18.20 -1.10
N LYS A 102 3.29 18.00 0.11
CA LYS A 102 3.51 18.93 1.25
C LYS A 102 4.97 18.96 1.70
N ILE A 103 5.64 17.83 1.71
CA ILE A 103 7.06 17.75 2.08
C ILE A 103 7.91 18.50 1.05
N THR A 104 7.63 18.36 -0.24
CA THR A 104 8.36 19.05 -1.31
C THR A 104 8.21 20.57 -1.24
N THR A 105 7.03 21.06 -0.86
CA THR A 105 6.77 22.51 -0.75
C THR A 105 7.50 23.16 0.44
N ASN A 106 7.77 22.40 1.51
CA ASN A 106 8.46 22.90 2.70
C ASN A 106 10.00 22.94 2.58
N LEU A 107 10.56 22.46 1.46
CA LEU A 107 12.02 22.41 1.22
C LEU A 107 12.50 23.57 0.31
N HIS A 108 11.64 24.49 -0.07
CA HIS A 108 11.93 25.72 -0.79
C HIS A 108 11.60 26.93 0.09
#